data_00f494a3fbf51df81718b560e3771f43
#
_entry.id   00f494a3fbf51df81718b560e3771f43
#
_cell.length_a   1.000
_cell.length_b   1.000
_cell.length_c   1.000
_cell.angle_alpha   90.00
_cell.angle_beta   90.00
_cell.angle_gamma   90.00
#
_symmetry.space_group_name_H-M   'P 1'
#
loop_
_entity.id
_entity.type
_entity.pdbx_description
1 polymer ?
#
loop_
_entity_poly.entity_id
_entity_poly.type
_entity_poly.pdbx_seq_one_letter_code
_entity_poly.pdbx_strand_id
1 'polypeptide(L)'
;MSKQQKLIDEGEIAADYLEQFLDIIDFDGDIDLDVEGDRASVSIDGGDSLDMLVGRDGQVLEAIQTLTRLAVQEVSGERSRLMLDIARWRANRR
;
A
#
# COMPACT_ATOMS: atom_id res chain seq x y z
N MET A 1 18.53 12.62 -7.81
CA MET A 1 17.08 12.45 -7.63
C MET A 1 16.65 13.01 -6.28
N SER A 2 15.59 13.81 -6.23
CA SER A 2 15.14 14.38 -4.98
C SER A 2 14.49 13.31 -4.08
N LYS A 3 14.44 13.60 -2.79
CA LYS A 3 13.78 12.70 -1.84
C LYS A 3 12.31 12.49 -2.21
N GLN A 4 11.64 13.57 -2.61
CA GLN A 4 10.24 13.47 -2.99
C GLN A 4 10.05 12.59 -4.22
N GLN A 5 10.92 12.69 -5.21
CA GLN A 5 10.85 11.86 -6.39
C GLN A 5 11.04 10.38 -6.04
N LYS A 6 11.96 10.08 -5.12
CA LYS A 6 12.14 8.70 -4.66
C LYS A 6 10.87 8.17 -4.00
N LEU A 7 10.19 9.00 -3.22
CA LEU A 7 8.96 8.58 -2.55
C LEU A 7 7.83 8.35 -3.54
N ILE A 8 7.75 9.18 -4.58
CA ILE A 8 6.78 8.97 -5.66
C ILE A 8 7.06 7.65 -6.37
N ASP A 9 8.32 7.36 -6.66
CA ASP A 9 8.72 6.12 -7.30
C ASP A 9 8.39 4.90 -6.45
N GLU A 10 8.61 4.99 -5.13
CA GLU A 10 8.22 3.91 -4.20
C GLU A 10 6.72 3.66 -4.28
N GLY A 11 5.94 4.73 -4.28
CA GLY A 11 4.48 4.61 -4.38
C GLY A 11 4.05 3.93 -5.67
N GLU A 12 4.68 4.27 -6.78
CA GLU A 12 4.35 3.67 -8.07
C GLU A 12 4.69 2.18 -8.10
N ILE A 13 5.85 1.80 -7.56
CA ILE A 13 6.23 0.39 -7.46
C ILE A 13 5.21 -0.36 -6.59
N ALA A 14 4.84 0.24 -5.46
CA ALA A 14 3.87 -0.36 -4.56
C ALA A 14 2.51 -0.53 -5.23
N ALA A 15 2.07 0.49 -5.97
CA ALA A 15 0.79 0.44 -6.67
C ALA A 15 0.77 -0.68 -7.72
N ASP A 16 1.83 -0.82 -8.49
CA ASP A 16 1.94 -1.89 -9.48
C ASP A 16 1.86 -3.27 -8.82
N TYR A 17 2.57 -3.43 -7.70
CA TYR A 17 2.53 -4.68 -6.95
C TYR A 17 1.12 -4.96 -6.44
N LEU A 18 0.46 -3.96 -5.87
CA LEU A 18 -0.87 -4.12 -5.30
C LEU A 18 -1.94 -4.36 -6.36
N GLU A 19 -1.80 -3.75 -7.54
CA GLU A 19 -2.71 -4.03 -8.65
C GLU A 19 -2.65 -5.50 -9.03
N GLN A 20 -1.44 -6.04 -9.16
CA GLN A 20 -1.26 -7.45 -9.48
C GLN A 20 -1.79 -8.33 -8.36
N PHE A 21 -1.55 -7.93 -7.11
CA PHE A 21 -2.03 -8.66 -5.96
C PHE A 21 -3.56 -8.75 -5.97
N LEU A 22 -4.25 -7.63 -6.19
CA LEU A 22 -5.71 -7.61 -6.23
C LEU A 22 -6.24 -8.44 -7.39
N ASP A 23 -5.58 -8.41 -8.55
CA ASP A 23 -5.96 -9.24 -9.69
C ASP A 23 -5.87 -10.72 -9.36
N ILE A 24 -4.79 -11.13 -8.72
CA ILE A 24 -4.55 -12.54 -8.39
C ILE A 24 -5.61 -13.06 -7.42
N ILE A 25 -6.00 -12.26 -6.45
CA ILE A 25 -7.01 -12.67 -5.46
C ILE A 25 -8.43 -12.33 -5.88
N ASP A 26 -8.58 -11.72 -7.05
CA ASP A 26 -9.87 -11.34 -7.64
C ASP A 26 -10.67 -10.39 -6.76
N PHE A 27 -9.98 -9.36 -6.25
CA PHE A 27 -10.61 -8.28 -5.50
C PHE A 27 -10.56 -7.00 -6.32
N ASP A 28 -11.59 -6.17 -6.17
CA ASP A 28 -11.66 -4.85 -6.79
C ASP A 28 -11.27 -3.79 -5.77
N GLY A 29 -10.68 -2.70 -6.27
CA GLY A 29 -10.35 -1.57 -5.43
C GLY A 29 -9.61 -0.53 -6.24
N ASP A 30 -9.75 0.73 -5.82
CA ASP A 30 -9.03 1.84 -6.43
C ASP A 30 -7.80 2.14 -5.58
N ILE A 31 -6.67 2.27 -6.25
CA ILE A 31 -5.38 2.52 -5.58
C ILE A 31 -5.01 3.98 -5.75
N ASP A 32 -4.80 4.67 -4.65
CA ASP A 32 -4.35 6.07 -4.63
C ASP A 32 -2.96 6.17 -4.03
N LEU A 33 -2.16 7.07 -4.59
CA LEU A 33 -0.80 7.33 -4.15
C LEU A 33 -0.69 8.74 -3.60
N ASP A 34 0.09 8.89 -2.54
CA ASP A 34 0.39 10.20 -1.99
C ASP A 34 1.76 10.17 -1.33
N VAL A 35 2.27 11.33 -0.99
CA VAL A 35 3.50 11.45 -0.20
C VAL A 35 3.14 12.27 1.03
N GLU A 36 3.35 11.68 2.20
CA GLU A 36 3.07 12.33 3.47
C GLU A 36 4.38 12.45 4.26
N GLY A 37 4.86 13.68 4.39
CA GLY A 37 6.14 13.90 5.07
C GLY A 37 7.27 13.21 4.31
N ASP A 38 7.92 12.26 4.97
CA ASP A 38 9.07 11.56 4.42
C ASP A 38 8.76 10.10 4.08
N ARG A 39 7.50 9.79 3.80
CA ARG A 39 7.12 8.44 3.41
C ARG A 39 6.06 8.44 2.31
N ALA A 40 6.09 7.39 1.50
CA ALA A 40 5.04 7.15 0.52
C ALA A 40 3.80 6.61 1.23
N SER A 41 2.63 7.01 0.76
CA SER A 41 1.35 6.57 1.29
C SER A 41 0.53 5.99 0.15
N VAL A 42 0.03 4.78 0.35
CA VAL A 42 -0.78 4.08 -0.64
C VAL A 42 -2.07 3.66 0.03
N SER A 43 -3.19 3.88 -0.64
CA SER A 43 -4.48 3.46 -0.10
C SER A 43 -5.28 2.70 -1.15
N ILE A 44 -6.05 1.73 -0.69
CA ILE A 44 -6.96 0.94 -1.51
C ILE A 44 -8.36 1.14 -0.95
N ASP A 45 -9.27 1.60 -1.80
CA ASP A 45 -10.64 1.92 -1.37
C ASP A 45 -11.60 1.67 -2.54
N GLY A 46 -12.90 1.80 -2.28
CA GLY A 46 -13.92 1.77 -3.32
C GLY A 46 -14.32 0.40 -3.82
N GLY A 47 -13.72 -0.66 -3.31
CA GLY A 47 -14.07 -2.02 -3.73
C GLY A 47 -14.96 -2.73 -2.72
N ASP A 48 -15.59 -3.82 -3.18
CA ASP A 48 -16.39 -4.67 -2.32
C ASP A 48 -15.48 -5.61 -1.53
N SER A 49 -15.87 -5.88 -0.29
CA SER A 49 -15.20 -6.88 0.57
C SER A 49 -13.76 -6.54 0.92
N LEU A 50 -13.33 -5.29 0.77
CA LEU A 50 -11.97 -4.89 1.12
C LEU A 50 -11.68 -5.06 2.62
N ASP A 51 -12.71 -5.07 3.46
CA ASP A 51 -12.55 -5.31 4.88
C ASP A 51 -11.92 -6.68 5.16
N MET A 52 -12.09 -7.64 4.25
CA MET A 52 -11.44 -8.95 4.37
C MET A 52 -9.92 -8.84 4.25
N LEU A 53 -9.44 -7.81 3.56
CA LEU A 53 -8.01 -7.56 3.41
C LEU A 53 -7.43 -6.77 4.59
N VAL A 54 -8.28 -6.29 5.47
CA VAL A 54 -7.86 -5.64 6.72
C VAL A 54 -7.68 -6.70 7.80
N GLY A 55 -8.66 -7.58 7.93
CA GLY A 55 -8.63 -8.66 8.91
C GLY A 55 -8.90 -8.17 10.32
N ARG A 56 -8.78 -9.09 11.28
CA ARG A 56 -9.01 -8.75 12.68
C ARG A 56 -7.91 -7.80 13.16
N ASP A 57 -8.32 -6.66 13.68
CA ASP A 57 -7.40 -5.65 14.22
C ASP A 57 -6.31 -5.22 13.24
N GLY A 58 -6.59 -5.33 11.93
CA GLY A 58 -5.65 -4.92 10.91
C GLY A 58 -4.52 -5.91 10.64
N GLN A 59 -4.63 -7.13 11.11
CA GLN A 59 -3.56 -8.13 10.96
C GLN A 59 -3.26 -8.45 9.50
N VAL A 60 -4.30 -8.58 8.67
CA VAL A 60 -4.10 -8.87 7.24
C VAL A 60 -3.49 -7.66 6.56
N LEU A 61 -4.00 -6.47 6.86
CA LEU A 61 -3.45 -5.22 6.33
C LEU A 61 -1.96 -5.08 6.65
N GLU A 62 -1.57 -5.36 7.90
CA GLU A 62 -0.16 -5.28 8.29
C GLU A 62 0.70 -6.28 7.51
N ALA A 63 0.19 -7.47 7.27
CA ALA A 63 0.91 -8.48 6.48
C ALA A 63 1.08 -8.02 5.03
N ILE A 64 0.02 -7.49 4.44
CA ILE A 64 0.08 -6.98 3.06
C ILE A 64 1.05 -5.80 2.97
N GLN A 65 1.03 -4.92 3.97
CA GLN A 65 1.97 -3.79 4.01
C GLN A 65 3.41 -4.29 4.04
N THR A 66 3.70 -5.29 4.86
CA THR A 66 5.04 -5.85 4.95
C THR A 66 5.48 -6.43 3.61
N LEU A 67 4.60 -7.20 2.96
CA LEU A 67 4.90 -7.76 1.64
C LEU A 67 5.13 -6.67 0.60
N THR A 68 4.33 -5.61 0.65
CA THR A 68 4.46 -4.50 -0.28
C THR A 68 5.79 -3.78 -0.09
N ARG A 69 6.19 -3.55 1.16
CA ARG A 69 7.48 -2.94 1.47
C ARG A 69 8.64 -3.79 0.94
N LEU A 70 8.53 -5.11 1.08
CA LEU A 70 9.56 -6.02 0.57
C LEU A 70 9.63 -5.96 -0.96
N ALA A 71 8.48 -5.89 -1.62
CA ALA A 71 8.44 -5.77 -3.08
C ALA A 71 9.11 -4.48 -3.55
N VAL A 72 8.83 -3.37 -2.85
CA VAL A 72 9.47 -2.08 -3.17
C VAL A 72 10.98 -2.17 -2.97
N GLN A 73 11.40 -2.79 -1.86
CA GLN A 73 12.83 -2.94 -1.56
C GLN A 73 13.54 -3.77 -2.64
N GLU A 74 12.90 -4.81 -3.16
CA GLU A 74 13.48 -5.63 -4.23
C GLU A 74 13.76 -4.81 -5.48
N VAL A 75 12.88 -3.90 -5.82
CA VAL A 75 13.01 -3.08 -7.04
C VAL A 75 13.94 -1.90 -6.81
N SER A 76 13.78 -1.18 -5.70
CA SER A 76 14.53 0.06 -5.44
C SER A 76 15.91 -0.17 -4.84
N GLY A 77 16.11 -1.31 -4.20
CA GLY A 77 17.35 -1.61 -3.48
C GLY A 77 17.45 -0.93 -2.13
N GLU A 78 16.40 -0.23 -1.70
CA GLU A 78 16.38 0.49 -0.44
C GLU A 78 15.19 0.08 0.40
N ARG A 79 15.36 0.13 1.73
CA ARG A 79 14.25 -0.17 2.64
C ARG A 79 13.16 0.89 2.48
N SER A 80 11.92 0.44 2.38
CA SER A 80 10.77 1.32 2.25
C SER A 80 10.06 1.48 3.59
N ARG A 81 9.57 2.69 3.83
CA ARG A 81 8.78 3.00 5.02
C ARG A 81 7.34 3.35 4.62
N LEU A 82 6.92 2.92 3.44
CA LEU A 82 5.60 3.26 2.96
C LEU A 82 4.50 2.81 3.93
N MET A 83 3.42 3.56 3.94
CA MET A 83 2.25 3.24 4.74
C MET A 83 1.12 2.82 3.81
N LEU A 84 0.53 1.67 4.09
CA LEU A 84 -0.60 1.16 3.33
C LEU A 84 -1.87 1.25 4.17
N ASP A 85 -2.95 1.74 3.58
CA ASP A 85 -4.27 1.68 4.20
C ASP A 85 -5.23 0.96 3.25
N ILE A 86 -6.18 0.25 3.80
CA ILE A 86 -7.20 -0.47 3.01
C ILE A 86 -8.55 -0.17 3.65
N ALA A 87 -9.52 0.19 2.81
CA ALA A 87 -10.89 0.48 3.23
C ALA A 87 -10.94 1.57 4.31
N ARG A 88 -9.96 2.47 4.31
CA ARG A 88 -9.84 3.59 5.26
C ARG A 88 -9.77 3.12 6.72
N TRP A 89 -9.27 1.93 6.92
CA TRP A 89 -9.21 1.37 8.26
C TRP A 89 -8.35 2.20 9.21
N ARG A 90 -7.14 2.59 8.76
CA ARG A 90 -6.26 3.42 9.58
C ARG A 90 -6.83 4.82 9.76
N ALA A 91 -7.39 5.38 8.69
CA ALA A 91 -7.97 6.73 8.72
C ALA A 91 -9.15 6.82 9.68
N ASN A 92 -9.92 5.74 9.82
CA ASN A 92 -11.10 5.70 10.69
C ASN A 92 -10.79 5.29 12.12
N ARG A 93 -9.56 4.88 12.39
CA ARG A 93 -9.15 4.45 13.72
C ARG A 93 -8.48 5.59 14.46
N ARG A 94 -9.03 5.97 15.57
CA ARG A 94 -8.46 7.04 16.38
C ARG A 94 -8.62 6.73 17.86
#